data_d44aff3d713f235028f77b0163bad91c
#
_entry.id   d44aff3d713f235028f77b0163bad91c
#
_cell.length_a   1.000
_cell.length_b   1.000
_cell.length_c   1.000
_cell.angle_alpha   90.00
_cell.angle_beta   90.00
_cell.angle_gamma   90.00
#
_symmetry.space_group_name_H-M   'P 1'
#
loop_
_entity.id
_entity.type
_entity.pdbx_description
1 polymer ?
#
loop_
_entity_poly.entity_id
_entity_poly.type
_entity_poly.pdbx_seq_one_letter_code
_entity_poly.pdbx_strand_id
1 'polypeptide(L)'
;MWQLLLPILLLANGTNWLNPILAKGYKDRPFEAVVLLTHSHKEYERMDLNSSCPVLNFNEKMEFLLKKSFNSEVLVVVFQTGDTRLDDQLWTALDRNLLNMRSARLLLVRKWEEKPSEELARTPEHLRFMYVAVVVRGNMIYRLQPYAPERWKLVDLNQGCMLPRIRNFYGRYILTLPDQMEPRSIAYRNNETGEIQMTGYVYKFFREFIRVYNFTFKWERPIVPGDHMTLFVLRNMTLNGTINMPISLCGFERSTKNGVFSTVLDMEKWLVMVPCAHEISTAQVYLEVTGGRFLAVLVIFYYLFTILDTCFGPVILQTPVNWSNLVFNERIMSGIIGQSFRMSATRATSSRVTNATLFFLGMVLSSLYAAHLKTLLTKHPTSRQISNFEELRDSPVSVLFDEAEHFYFDNIDNGRPVDAIRSKISFIKSDEFHKLKRETNMSRAFSTLVSEWQILAKKQELYRQPAFCSLPGLWIILTNVLLTVPMQANSIYEEPLNVHINRVQDAGLLEHWKKQTLLEMVSLKIISQKDPFPYVAFREFKVGDLFWIWCLLGICLLLSFLVFLCELLVSFWMKKCSRTPEN
;
A
#
# COMPACT_ATOMS: atom_id res chain seq x y z
N MET A 1 -44.64 56.14 -38.09
CA MET A 1 -43.79 55.01 -38.51
C MET A 1 -42.37 55.05 -37.90
N TRP A 2 -41.80 56.20 -37.62
CA TRP A 2 -40.48 56.30 -36.96
C TRP A 2 -40.45 56.07 -35.45
N GLN A 3 -41.56 56.23 -34.74
CA GLN A 3 -41.65 55.96 -33.30
C GLN A 3 -41.80 54.48 -32.91
N LEU A 4 -42.14 53.62 -33.87
CA LEU A 4 -42.26 52.16 -33.64
C LEU A 4 -40.94 51.40 -33.99
N LEU A 5 -40.01 52.02 -34.74
CA LEU A 5 -38.73 51.43 -35.09
C LEU A 5 -37.61 51.68 -34.02
N LEU A 6 -37.75 52.74 -33.22
CA LEU A 6 -36.80 53.06 -32.17
C LEU A 6 -36.66 51.96 -31.07
N PRO A 7 -37.76 51.37 -30.55
CA PRO A 7 -37.65 50.28 -29.60
C PRO A 7 -37.11 49.00 -30.21
N ILE A 8 -37.35 48.71 -31.49
CA ILE A 8 -36.81 47.52 -32.19
C ILE A 8 -35.30 47.65 -32.43
N LEU A 9 -34.80 48.83 -32.75
CA LEU A 9 -33.37 49.12 -32.91
C LEU A 9 -32.63 49.13 -31.56
N LEU A 10 -33.26 49.51 -30.46
CA LEU A 10 -32.74 49.44 -29.13
C LEU A 10 -32.71 47.98 -28.57
N LEU A 11 -33.63 47.14 -29.00
CA LEU A 11 -33.69 45.70 -28.64
C LEU A 11 -32.67 44.88 -29.45
N ALA A 12 -32.44 45.20 -30.72
CA ALA A 12 -31.39 44.54 -31.53
C ALA A 12 -29.94 44.85 -31.05
N ASN A 13 -29.72 45.99 -30.37
CA ASN A 13 -28.45 46.30 -29.70
C ASN A 13 -28.30 45.72 -28.27
N GLY A 14 -29.33 45.07 -27.75
CA GLY A 14 -29.37 44.62 -26.34
C GLY A 14 -28.37 43.52 -25.96
N THR A 15 -27.99 42.67 -26.90
CA THR A 15 -27.17 41.48 -26.61
C THR A 15 -25.68 41.63 -26.96
N ASN A 16 -25.34 42.63 -27.72
CA ASN A 16 -23.94 42.84 -28.18
C ASN A 16 -22.94 43.15 -27.06
N TRP A 17 -23.41 43.64 -25.90
CA TRP A 17 -22.55 43.96 -24.76
C TRP A 17 -22.02 42.72 -24.02
N LEU A 18 -22.73 41.58 -24.06
CA LEU A 18 -22.35 40.37 -23.36
C LEU A 18 -21.27 39.58 -24.12
N ASN A 19 -21.29 39.62 -25.46
CA ASN A 19 -20.34 38.88 -26.29
C ASN A 19 -18.87 39.22 -25.98
N PRO A 20 -18.43 40.49 -25.83
CA PRO A 20 -17.06 40.82 -25.48
C PRO A 20 -16.68 40.33 -24.08
N ILE A 21 -17.62 40.30 -23.11
CA ILE A 21 -17.40 39.79 -21.77
C ILE A 21 -17.22 38.26 -21.79
N LEU A 22 -18.05 37.55 -22.56
CA LEU A 22 -17.91 36.09 -22.75
C LEU A 22 -16.60 35.75 -23.46
N ALA A 23 -16.26 36.44 -24.51
CA ALA A 23 -15.01 36.25 -25.26
C ALA A 23 -13.79 36.48 -24.37
N LYS A 24 -13.79 37.53 -23.53
CA LYS A 24 -12.74 37.81 -22.56
C LYS A 24 -12.68 36.71 -21.48
N GLY A 25 -13.83 36.34 -20.93
CA GLY A 25 -13.93 35.25 -19.93
C GLY A 25 -13.39 33.94 -20.46
N TYR A 26 -13.68 33.59 -21.71
CA TYR A 26 -13.17 32.39 -22.38
C TYR A 26 -11.66 32.45 -22.61
N LYS A 27 -11.16 33.62 -23.07
CA LYS A 27 -9.72 33.84 -23.29
C LYS A 27 -8.93 33.75 -21.99
N ASP A 28 -9.47 34.29 -20.89
CA ASP A 28 -8.81 34.30 -19.61
C ASP A 28 -8.77 32.90 -18.96
N ARG A 29 -9.88 32.17 -19.06
CA ARG A 29 -10.03 30.81 -18.56
C ARG A 29 -11.13 30.12 -19.38
N PRO A 30 -10.80 29.20 -20.27
CA PRO A 30 -11.76 28.48 -21.09
C PRO A 30 -12.86 27.81 -20.25
N PHE A 31 -14.08 27.70 -20.82
CA PHE A 31 -15.21 26.99 -20.23
C PHE A 31 -15.86 26.09 -21.26
N GLU A 32 -16.46 24.98 -20.81
CA GLU A 32 -17.09 23.97 -21.68
C GLU A 32 -18.50 24.36 -22.13
N ALA A 33 -19.21 25.10 -21.28
CA ALA A 33 -20.57 25.53 -21.56
C ALA A 33 -20.88 26.87 -20.89
N VAL A 34 -21.81 27.59 -21.49
CA VAL A 34 -22.45 28.77 -20.90
C VAL A 34 -23.88 28.41 -20.52
N VAL A 35 -24.26 28.68 -19.28
CA VAL A 35 -25.63 28.50 -18.79
C VAL A 35 -26.24 29.88 -18.59
N LEU A 36 -27.34 30.16 -19.27
CA LEU A 36 -28.15 31.35 -19.04
C LEU A 36 -29.26 31.02 -18.08
N LEU A 37 -29.30 31.64 -16.93
CA LEU A 37 -30.36 31.47 -15.94
C LEU A 37 -31.19 32.73 -15.87
N THR A 38 -32.48 32.60 -16.24
CA THR A 38 -33.48 33.67 -16.29
C THR A 38 -34.71 33.29 -15.52
N HIS A 39 -35.47 34.25 -15.05
CA HIS A 39 -36.77 33.97 -14.41
C HIS A 39 -37.88 33.84 -15.47
N SER A 40 -38.75 32.84 -15.33
CA SER A 40 -39.82 32.51 -16.31
C SER A 40 -40.83 33.63 -16.52
N HIS A 41 -40.99 34.56 -15.56
CA HIS A 41 -41.90 35.72 -15.70
C HIS A 41 -41.30 36.88 -16.50
N LYS A 42 -40.04 36.82 -16.88
CA LYS A 42 -39.42 37.78 -17.79
C LYS A 42 -39.11 37.08 -19.10
N GLU A 43 -39.84 37.40 -20.16
CA GLU A 43 -39.49 37.01 -21.51
C GLU A 43 -38.21 37.73 -21.90
N TYR A 44 -37.10 37.03 -21.68
CA TYR A 44 -35.86 37.41 -22.36
C TYR A 44 -35.95 36.81 -23.77
N GLU A 45 -36.01 37.70 -24.78
CA GLU A 45 -35.88 37.31 -26.19
C GLU A 45 -34.67 36.37 -26.35
N ARG A 46 -34.76 35.40 -27.27
CA ARG A 46 -33.67 34.49 -27.61
C ARG A 46 -32.40 35.30 -27.87
N MET A 47 -31.49 35.25 -26.93
CA MET A 47 -30.19 35.95 -27.08
C MET A 47 -29.36 35.14 -28.05
N ASP A 48 -29.12 35.67 -29.24
CA ASP A 48 -28.13 35.14 -30.17
C ASP A 48 -26.72 35.46 -29.63
N LEU A 49 -26.22 34.57 -28.82
CA LEU A 49 -24.85 34.65 -28.31
C LEU A 49 -23.91 34.00 -29.30
N ASN A 50 -22.96 34.80 -29.80
CA ASN A 50 -21.88 34.29 -30.59
C ASN A 50 -20.83 33.64 -29.68
N SER A 51 -21.15 32.41 -29.22
CA SER A 51 -20.31 31.60 -28.32
C SER A 51 -19.72 30.44 -29.09
N SER A 52 -18.43 30.20 -28.91
CA SER A 52 -17.76 28.97 -29.39
C SER A 52 -18.16 27.70 -28.60
N CYS A 53 -18.90 27.86 -27.52
CA CYS A 53 -19.34 26.78 -26.60
C CYS A 53 -20.87 26.65 -26.64
N PRO A 54 -21.42 25.47 -26.28
CA PRO A 54 -22.86 25.27 -26.16
C PRO A 54 -23.45 26.21 -25.11
N VAL A 55 -24.62 26.77 -25.44
CA VAL A 55 -25.38 27.65 -24.55
C VAL A 55 -26.64 26.92 -24.08
N LEU A 56 -26.81 26.83 -22.78
CA LEU A 56 -27.95 26.18 -22.13
C LEU A 56 -28.83 27.24 -21.48
N ASN A 57 -30.14 27.22 -21.78
CA ASN A 57 -31.10 28.15 -21.20
C ASN A 57 -31.87 27.47 -20.07
N PHE A 58 -31.74 28.00 -18.86
CA PHE A 58 -32.37 27.49 -17.64
C PHE A 58 -33.30 28.57 -17.06
N ASN A 59 -34.32 28.10 -16.33
CA ASN A 59 -35.16 28.94 -15.49
C ASN A 59 -35.16 28.42 -14.05
N GLU A 60 -35.85 29.14 -13.15
CA GLU A 60 -35.93 28.81 -11.72
C GLU A 60 -36.58 27.43 -11.44
N LYS A 61 -37.37 26.88 -12.38
CA LYS A 61 -38.06 25.60 -12.21
C LYS A 61 -37.24 24.40 -12.71
N MET A 62 -36.21 24.66 -13.49
CA MET A 62 -35.42 23.60 -14.12
C MET A 62 -34.55 22.85 -13.12
N GLU A 63 -34.63 21.52 -13.17
CA GLU A 63 -33.81 20.62 -12.34
C GLU A 63 -32.91 19.77 -13.21
N PHE A 64 -31.63 20.17 -13.29
CA PHE A 64 -30.62 19.48 -14.06
C PHE A 64 -29.29 19.54 -13.35
N LEU A 65 -28.82 18.39 -12.81
CA LEU A 65 -27.53 18.29 -12.14
C LEU A 65 -26.39 18.37 -13.17
N LEU A 66 -25.82 19.57 -13.34
CA LEU A 66 -24.75 19.85 -14.31
C LEU A 66 -23.51 18.97 -14.09
N LYS A 67 -23.17 18.60 -12.86
CA LYS A 67 -22.03 17.73 -12.50
C LYS A 67 -22.07 16.36 -13.20
N LYS A 68 -23.24 15.89 -13.65
CA LYS A 68 -23.37 14.61 -14.36
C LYS A 68 -22.88 14.67 -15.80
N SER A 69 -22.95 15.83 -16.44
CA SER A 69 -22.68 16.02 -17.86
C SER A 69 -21.51 16.96 -18.15
N PHE A 70 -21.16 17.81 -17.20
CA PHE A 70 -20.11 18.83 -17.34
C PHE A 70 -19.16 18.77 -16.15
N ASN A 71 -17.93 19.24 -16.37
CA ASN A 71 -17.01 19.52 -15.28
C ASN A 71 -17.34 20.89 -14.65
N SER A 72 -16.56 21.33 -13.67
CA SER A 72 -16.77 22.62 -13.00
C SER A 72 -16.33 23.84 -13.82
N GLU A 73 -15.79 23.65 -15.04
CA GLU A 73 -15.41 24.73 -15.95
C GLU A 73 -16.61 25.21 -16.77
N VAL A 74 -17.65 25.69 -16.08
CA VAL A 74 -18.88 26.24 -16.64
C VAL A 74 -18.99 27.71 -16.25
N LEU A 75 -19.47 28.54 -17.17
CA LEU A 75 -19.86 29.93 -16.89
C LEU A 75 -21.38 30.03 -16.81
N VAL A 76 -21.90 30.48 -15.68
CA VAL A 76 -23.34 30.71 -15.51
C VAL A 76 -23.62 32.21 -15.50
N VAL A 77 -24.44 32.67 -16.42
CA VAL A 77 -24.91 34.05 -16.49
C VAL A 77 -26.30 34.12 -15.88
N VAL A 78 -26.46 34.86 -14.81
CA VAL A 78 -27.71 34.99 -14.06
C VAL A 78 -28.29 36.37 -14.28
N PHE A 79 -29.46 36.44 -14.89
CA PHE A 79 -30.18 37.69 -15.08
C PHE A 79 -31.10 37.92 -13.88
N GLN A 80 -30.64 38.74 -12.94
CA GLN A 80 -31.42 39.09 -11.77
C GLN A 80 -32.53 40.07 -12.13
N THR A 81 -33.57 40.08 -11.33
CA THR A 81 -34.80 40.84 -11.60
C THR A 81 -34.87 42.14 -10.83
N GLY A 82 -34.16 42.25 -9.71
CA GLY A 82 -34.26 43.32 -8.71
C GLY A 82 -35.33 43.10 -7.67
N ASP A 83 -36.19 42.09 -7.85
CA ASP A 83 -37.12 41.62 -6.83
C ASP A 83 -36.43 40.52 -6.01
N THR A 84 -36.31 40.73 -4.71
CA THR A 84 -35.61 39.82 -3.80
C THR A 84 -36.19 38.42 -3.80
N ARG A 85 -37.52 38.28 -3.88
CA ARG A 85 -38.20 36.98 -3.87
C ARG A 85 -37.93 36.18 -5.16
N LEU A 86 -37.93 36.84 -6.30
CA LEU A 86 -37.62 36.22 -7.59
C LEU A 86 -36.15 35.87 -7.69
N ASP A 87 -35.30 36.77 -7.22
CA ASP A 87 -33.85 36.53 -7.20
C ASP A 87 -33.45 35.38 -6.25
N ASP A 88 -34.16 35.18 -5.12
CA ASP A 88 -33.94 34.04 -4.20
C ASP A 88 -34.32 32.70 -4.87
N GLN A 89 -35.31 32.67 -5.74
CA GLN A 89 -35.65 31.49 -6.53
C GLN A 89 -34.53 31.16 -7.52
N LEU A 90 -33.89 32.14 -8.13
CA LEU A 90 -32.73 31.94 -9.00
C LEU A 90 -31.54 31.40 -8.21
N TRP A 91 -31.27 31.91 -7.01
CA TRP A 91 -30.23 31.39 -6.14
C TRP A 91 -30.49 29.93 -5.71
N THR A 92 -31.74 29.60 -5.40
CA THR A 92 -32.15 28.21 -5.08
C THR A 92 -31.93 27.28 -6.28
N ALA A 93 -32.27 27.72 -7.49
CA ALA A 93 -32.02 26.97 -8.73
C ALA A 93 -30.53 26.77 -8.98
N LEU A 94 -29.69 27.81 -8.73
CA LEU A 94 -28.24 27.70 -8.82
C LEU A 94 -27.67 26.66 -7.85
N ASP A 95 -28.08 26.74 -6.57
CA ASP A 95 -27.59 25.83 -5.54
C ASP A 95 -27.90 24.36 -5.89
N ARG A 96 -29.11 24.11 -6.38
CA ARG A 96 -29.58 22.79 -6.78
C ARG A 96 -28.86 22.25 -8.03
N ASN A 97 -28.77 23.06 -9.10
CA ASN A 97 -28.25 22.62 -10.40
C ASN A 97 -26.71 22.54 -10.40
N LEU A 98 -26.02 23.37 -9.59
CA LEU A 98 -24.56 23.41 -9.40
C LEU A 98 -24.10 22.66 -8.14
N LEU A 99 -24.84 21.64 -7.72
CA LEU A 99 -24.44 20.82 -6.57
C LEU A 99 -23.03 20.22 -6.81
N ASN A 100 -22.12 20.45 -5.87
CA ASN A 100 -20.70 20.04 -5.96
C ASN A 100 -19.94 20.61 -7.17
N MET A 101 -20.33 21.81 -7.63
CA MET A 101 -19.65 22.57 -8.69
C MET A 101 -19.38 24.01 -8.22
N ARG A 102 -18.83 24.19 -7.01
CA ARG A 102 -18.63 25.52 -6.40
C ARG A 102 -17.49 26.32 -7.01
N SER A 103 -16.67 25.70 -7.85
CA SER A 103 -15.69 26.38 -8.71
C SER A 103 -16.27 26.89 -10.03
N ALA A 104 -17.55 26.63 -10.33
CA ALA A 104 -18.27 27.24 -11.45
C ALA A 104 -18.26 28.75 -11.32
N ARG A 105 -18.16 29.43 -12.46
CA ARG A 105 -18.06 30.90 -12.53
C ARG A 105 -19.45 31.48 -12.73
N LEU A 106 -19.80 32.48 -11.91
CA LEU A 106 -21.07 33.17 -11.99
C LEU A 106 -20.87 34.59 -12.49
N LEU A 107 -21.69 35.01 -13.44
CA LEU A 107 -21.80 36.37 -13.91
C LEU A 107 -23.21 36.88 -13.63
N LEU A 108 -23.37 37.69 -12.62
CA LEU A 108 -24.67 38.27 -12.25
C LEU A 108 -24.90 39.55 -13.05
N VAL A 109 -26.06 39.72 -13.66
CA VAL A 109 -26.44 40.89 -14.43
C VAL A 109 -27.42 41.74 -13.64
N ARG A 110 -26.97 42.95 -13.19
CA ARG A 110 -27.70 43.94 -12.37
C ARG A 110 -27.55 45.36 -12.96
N LYS A 111 -28.03 45.58 -14.18
CA LYS A 111 -27.82 46.85 -14.90
C LYS A 111 -28.53 48.06 -14.30
N TRP A 112 -29.36 47.87 -13.27
CA TRP A 112 -30.00 48.96 -12.51
C TRP A 112 -29.13 49.53 -11.38
N GLU A 113 -28.06 48.83 -11.00
CA GLU A 113 -27.16 49.30 -9.96
C GLU A 113 -25.92 49.98 -10.58
N GLU A 114 -25.35 50.94 -9.82
CA GLU A 114 -24.08 51.56 -10.17
C GLU A 114 -22.88 50.84 -9.54
N LYS A 115 -23.07 50.26 -8.34
CA LYS A 115 -22.10 49.46 -7.64
C LYS A 115 -22.81 48.34 -6.87
N PRO A 116 -22.26 47.12 -6.85
CA PRO A 116 -22.86 46.02 -6.07
C PRO A 116 -22.82 46.32 -4.55
N SER A 117 -23.89 45.98 -3.85
CA SER A 117 -23.96 46.15 -2.40
C SER A 117 -23.12 45.12 -1.66
N GLU A 118 -22.66 45.45 -0.44
CA GLU A 118 -21.96 44.49 0.42
C GLU A 118 -22.86 43.29 0.84
N GLU A 119 -24.17 43.53 0.91
CA GLU A 119 -25.16 42.47 1.20
C GLU A 119 -25.21 41.41 0.08
N LEU A 120 -25.09 41.85 -1.17
CA LEU A 120 -25.05 40.93 -2.32
C LEU A 120 -23.90 39.93 -2.22
N ALA A 121 -22.77 40.27 -1.59
CA ALA A 121 -21.64 39.38 -1.40
C ALA A 121 -21.95 38.23 -0.43
N ARG A 122 -22.86 38.43 0.53
CA ARG A 122 -23.19 37.42 1.55
C ARG A 122 -23.87 36.19 0.98
N THR A 123 -24.76 36.36 -0.02
CA THR A 123 -25.50 35.24 -0.60
C THR A 123 -24.58 34.23 -1.30
N PRO A 124 -23.71 34.62 -2.26
CA PRO A 124 -22.77 33.67 -2.86
C PRO A 124 -21.79 33.07 -1.85
N GLU A 125 -21.30 33.83 -0.88
CA GLU A 125 -20.43 33.32 0.18
C GLU A 125 -21.16 32.27 1.05
N HIS A 126 -22.42 32.49 1.39
CA HIS A 126 -23.24 31.53 2.13
C HIS A 126 -23.48 30.24 1.33
N LEU A 127 -23.81 30.38 0.04
CA LEU A 127 -23.97 29.26 -0.89
C LEU A 127 -22.63 28.68 -1.38
N ARG A 128 -21.51 29.25 -0.92
CA ARG A 128 -20.14 28.79 -1.22
C ARG A 128 -19.70 28.95 -2.68
N PHE A 129 -20.32 29.88 -3.41
CA PHE A 129 -19.86 30.28 -4.74
C PHE A 129 -18.74 31.33 -4.62
N MET A 130 -17.53 30.96 -5.03
CA MET A 130 -16.34 31.80 -4.84
C MET A 130 -16.00 32.65 -6.07
N TYR A 131 -16.41 32.25 -7.26
CA TYR A 131 -16.06 32.88 -8.52
C TYR A 131 -17.26 33.65 -9.07
N VAL A 132 -17.48 34.85 -8.55
CA VAL A 132 -18.64 35.67 -8.88
C VAL A 132 -18.19 37.03 -9.42
N ALA A 133 -18.74 37.43 -10.55
CA ALA A 133 -18.65 38.77 -11.07
C ALA A 133 -20.06 39.36 -11.25
N VAL A 134 -20.19 40.68 -11.15
CA VAL A 134 -21.44 41.39 -11.30
C VAL A 134 -21.25 42.44 -12.40
N VAL A 135 -22.14 42.43 -13.40
CA VAL A 135 -22.24 43.46 -14.40
C VAL A 135 -23.29 44.47 -13.96
N VAL A 136 -22.89 45.72 -13.80
CA VAL A 136 -23.75 46.81 -13.36
C VAL A 136 -23.99 47.83 -14.51
N ARG A 137 -24.63 48.94 -14.22
CA ARG A 137 -24.90 50.03 -15.17
C ARG A 137 -23.64 50.46 -15.90
N GLY A 138 -23.72 50.75 -17.19
CA GLY A 138 -22.58 51.15 -18.01
C GLY A 138 -21.63 50.00 -18.37
N ASN A 139 -22.05 48.76 -18.17
CA ASN A 139 -21.28 47.50 -18.38
C ASN A 139 -19.97 47.44 -17.55
N MET A 140 -19.95 48.13 -16.42
CA MET A 140 -18.87 47.98 -15.45
C MET A 140 -18.97 46.61 -14.77
N ILE A 141 -17.82 45.96 -14.54
CA ILE A 141 -17.75 44.64 -13.93
C ILE A 141 -17.05 44.73 -12.60
N TYR A 142 -17.69 44.23 -11.58
CA TYR A 142 -17.10 44.03 -10.26
C TYR A 142 -16.95 42.53 -9.99
N ARG A 143 -15.78 42.10 -9.52
CA ARG A 143 -15.55 40.74 -9.09
C ARG A 143 -15.61 40.61 -7.58
N LEU A 144 -16.14 39.51 -7.09
CA LEU A 144 -16.12 39.15 -5.68
C LEU A 144 -14.68 38.74 -5.26
N GLN A 145 -14.24 39.28 -4.15
CA GLN A 145 -13.07 38.81 -3.40
C GLN A 145 -13.58 38.16 -2.11
N PRO A 146 -13.82 36.84 -2.09
CA PRO A 146 -14.43 36.19 -0.94
C PRO A 146 -13.59 36.41 0.31
N TYR A 147 -14.27 36.72 1.42
CA TYR A 147 -13.68 36.93 2.73
C TYR A 147 -12.71 38.11 2.86
N ALA A 148 -12.45 38.86 1.80
CA ALA A 148 -11.65 40.09 1.87
C ALA A 148 -12.37 41.18 2.64
N PRO A 149 -11.65 42.15 3.27
CA PRO A 149 -12.25 43.32 3.86
C PRO A 149 -13.09 44.12 2.85
N GLU A 150 -12.54 44.34 1.67
CA GLU A 150 -13.24 44.89 0.50
C GLU A 150 -13.68 43.74 -0.42
N ARG A 151 -15.00 43.46 -0.45
CA ARG A 151 -15.52 42.28 -1.18
C ARG A 151 -15.61 42.50 -2.68
N TRP A 152 -15.88 43.73 -3.13
CA TRP A 152 -16.08 44.04 -4.54
C TRP A 152 -14.92 44.85 -5.13
N LYS A 153 -14.27 44.30 -6.13
CA LYS A 153 -13.19 44.97 -6.89
C LYS A 153 -13.61 45.22 -8.30
N LEU A 154 -13.47 46.47 -8.77
CA LEU A 154 -13.70 46.83 -10.17
C LEU A 154 -12.70 46.10 -11.06
N VAL A 155 -13.17 45.53 -12.17
CA VAL A 155 -12.38 44.78 -13.13
C VAL A 155 -12.23 45.63 -14.40
N ASP A 156 -11.00 45.91 -14.80
CA ASP A 156 -10.69 46.43 -16.12
C ASP A 156 -10.59 45.26 -17.12
N LEU A 157 -11.51 45.18 -18.07
CA LEU A 157 -11.51 44.12 -19.09
C LEU A 157 -10.27 44.11 -19.98
N ASN A 158 -9.59 45.24 -20.08
CA ASN A 158 -8.36 45.36 -20.89
C ASN A 158 -7.13 44.89 -20.10
N GLN A 159 -7.19 44.95 -18.79
CA GLN A 159 -6.07 44.62 -17.88
C GLN A 159 -6.44 43.49 -16.91
N GLY A 160 -5.80 42.34 -17.11
CA GLY A 160 -5.94 41.23 -16.18
C GLY A 160 -7.09 40.24 -16.46
N CYS A 161 -7.23 39.26 -15.59
CA CYS A 161 -8.22 38.21 -15.67
C CYS A 161 -9.52 38.61 -14.95
N MET A 162 -10.67 38.39 -15.58
CA MET A 162 -11.99 38.71 -15.03
C MET A 162 -12.27 37.94 -13.72
N LEU A 163 -12.09 36.65 -13.74
CA LEU A 163 -12.31 35.74 -12.59
C LEU A 163 -11.06 34.88 -12.33
N PRO A 164 -9.97 35.47 -11.78
CA PRO A 164 -8.76 34.73 -11.48
C PRO A 164 -8.98 33.69 -10.39
N ARG A 165 -8.16 32.65 -10.37
CA ARG A 165 -8.13 31.69 -9.27
C ARG A 165 -7.83 32.38 -7.94
N ILE A 166 -8.57 32.02 -6.90
CA ILE A 166 -8.40 32.60 -5.56
C ILE A 166 -7.09 32.06 -4.96
N ARG A 167 -6.27 32.96 -4.44
CA ARG A 167 -4.97 32.62 -3.82
C ARG A 167 -4.91 32.95 -2.33
N ASN A 168 -5.88 33.70 -1.80
CA ASN A 168 -5.90 34.12 -0.43
C ASN A 168 -7.31 33.98 0.13
N PHE A 169 -7.46 33.25 1.22
CA PHE A 169 -8.72 33.05 1.95
C PHE A 169 -8.76 33.81 3.29
N TYR A 170 -7.84 34.74 3.50
CA TYR A 170 -7.84 35.70 4.60
C TYR A 170 -7.95 35.06 5.99
N GLY A 171 -7.24 33.97 6.22
CA GLY A 171 -7.21 33.29 7.52
C GLY A 171 -8.45 32.44 7.82
N ARG A 172 -9.33 32.19 6.85
CA ARG A 172 -10.47 31.31 7.06
C ARG A 172 -10.03 29.95 7.62
N TYR A 173 -10.77 29.43 8.59
CA TYR A 173 -10.42 28.16 9.20
C TYR A 173 -10.94 26.94 8.39
N ILE A 174 -10.17 25.88 8.45
CA ILE A 174 -10.54 24.55 7.98
C ILE A 174 -10.77 23.69 9.21
N LEU A 175 -12.01 23.26 9.43
CA LEU A 175 -12.35 22.32 10.50
C LEU A 175 -11.91 20.93 10.10
N THR A 176 -10.99 20.33 10.87
CA THR A 176 -10.28 19.11 10.48
C THR A 176 -9.90 18.23 11.67
N LEU A 177 -9.52 16.99 11.37
CA LEU A 177 -8.87 16.04 12.28
C LEU A 177 -7.83 15.22 11.52
N PRO A 178 -6.71 14.83 12.17
CA PRO A 178 -5.73 13.91 11.62
C PRO A 178 -6.15 12.44 11.88
N ASP A 179 -5.70 11.53 11.02
CA ASP A 179 -5.87 10.08 11.23
C ASP A 179 -4.87 9.51 12.27
N GLN A 180 -3.78 10.20 12.48
CA GLN A 180 -2.63 9.79 13.29
C GLN A 180 -2.05 8.42 12.90
N MET A 181 -2.19 8.07 11.61
CA MET A 181 -1.64 6.84 11.03
C MET A 181 -0.25 7.12 10.45
N GLU A 182 0.73 6.43 10.97
CA GLU A 182 2.11 6.49 10.45
C GLU A 182 2.17 5.94 9.01
N PRO A 183 2.87 6.61 8.10
CA PRO A 183 3.63 7.86 8.16
C PRO A 183 2.84 9.12 7.75
N ARG A 184 1.52 9.04 7.58
CA ARG A 184 0.67 10.10 7.00
C ARG A 184 0.58 11.32 7.90
N SER A 185 0.10 11.13 9.12
CA SER A 185 0.03 12.16 10.14
C SER A 185 0.36 11.58 11.51
N ILE A 186 1.16 12.29 12.29
CA ILE A 186 1.69 11.81 13.57
C ILE A 186 1.64 12.99 14.56
N ALA A 187 0.87 12.84 15.62
CA ALA A 187 0.91 13.76 16.74
C ALA A 187 1.89 13.26 17.81
N TYR A 188 2.75 14.11 18.29
CA TYR A 188 3.72 13.80 19.34
C TYR A 188 3.88 14.96 20.32
N ARG A 189 4.30 14.65 21.53
CA ARG A 189 4.63 15.66 22.53
C ARG A 189 6.11 16.02 22.37
N ASN A 190 6.40 17.29 22.15
CA ASN A 190 7.77 17.77 22.13
C ASN A 190 8.35 17.71 23.56
N ASN A 191 9.48 17.04 23.72
CA ASN A 191 10.11 16.83 25.03
C ASN A 191 10.65 18.12 25.65
N GLU A 192 10.95 19.14 24.85
CA GLU A 192 11.53 20.41 25.30
C GLU A 192 10.45 21.41 25.71
N THR A 193 9.39 21.54 24.90
CA THR A 193 8.33 22.53 25.10
C THR A 193 7.09 21.96 25.82
N GLY A 194 6.94 20.64 25.84
CA GLY A 194 5.74 19.96 26.34
C GLY A 194 4.50 20.10 25.44
N GLU A 195 4.60 20.87 24.36
CA GLU A 195 3.51 21.12 23.43
C GLU A 195 3.27 19.92 22.49
N ILE A 196 2.01 19.78 22.06
CA ILE A 196 1.66 18.79 21.05
C ILE A 196 2.01 19.34 19.68
N GLN A 197 2.87 18.65 18.97
CA GLN A 197 3.29 18.95 17.62
C GLN A 197 2.88 17.83 16.66
N MET A 198 2.85 18.13 15.38
CA MET A 198 2.48 17.18 14.36
C MET A 198 3.54 17.09 13.26
N THR A 199 3.74 15.89 12.75
CA THR A 199 4.53 15.61 11.56
C THR A 199 3.83 14.56 10.68
N GLY A 200 4.47 14.13 9.62
CA GLY A 200 3.93 13.20 8.64
C GLY A 200 3.82 13.84 7.26
N TYR A 201 3.95 13.03 6.19
CA TYR A 201 4.00 13.60 4.83
C TYR A 201 2.67 14.24 4.42
N VAL A 202 1.53 13.68 4.84
CA VAL A 202 0.19 14.25 4.59
C VAL A 202 0.00 15.53 5.42
N TYR A 203 0.44 15.53 6.69
CA TYR A 203 0.38 16.75 7.49
C TYR A 203 1.23 17.87 6.87
N LYS A 204 2.44 17.58 6.38
CA LYS A 204 3.31 18.57 5.70
C LYS A 204 2.65 19.10 4.44
N PHE A 205 1.98 18.25 3.66
CA PHE A 205 1.19 18.66 2.51
C PHE A 205 0.10 19.68 2.90
N PHE A 206 -0.69 19.38 3.91
CA PHE A 206 -1.74 20.30 4.38
C PHE A 206 -1.19 21.56 5.04
N ARG A 207 -0.07 21.48 5.75
CA ARG A 207 0.61 22.65 6.31
C ARG A 207 1.05 23.61 5.21
N GLU A 208 1.57 23.09 4.10
CA GLU A 208 1.93 23.92 2.95
C GLU A 208 0.68 24.47 2.26
N PHE A 209 -0.38 23.69 2.14
CA PHE A 209 -1.66 24.13 1.59
C PHE A 209 -2.22 25.32 2.35
N ILE A 210 -2.30 25.27 3.68
CA ILE A 210 -2.81 26.40 4.48
C ILE A 210 -1.89 27.63 4.38
N ARG A 211 -0.57 27.42 4.27
CA ARG A 211 0.39 28.53 4.11
C ARG A 211 0.20 29.24 2.77
N VAL A 212 0.08 28.50 1.67
CA VAL A 212 -0.05 29.04 0.32
C VAL A 212 -1.36 29.81 0.10
N TYR A 213 -2.45 29.31 0.69
CA TYR A 213 -3.79 29.89 0.51
C TYR A 213 -4.25 30.74 1.69
N ASN A 214 -3.40 30.94 2.69
CA ASN A 214 -3.71 31.71 3.90
C ASN A 214 -4.99 31.19 4.59
N PHE A 215 -5.00 29.90 4.92
CA PHE A 215 -5.99 29.28 5.80
C PHE A 215 -5.43 29.11 7.20
N THR A 216 -6.28 28.68 8.15
CA THR A 216 -5.88 28.24 9.49
C THR A 216 -6.55 26.92 9.81
N PHE A 217 -5.88 26.02 10.57
CA PHE A 217 -6.54 24.83 11.09
C PHE A 217 -7.39 25.16 12.29
N LYS A 218 -8.56 24.54 12.33
CA LYS A 218 -9.39 24.45 13.55
C LYS A 218 -9.64 22.97 13.79
N TRP A 219 -9.23 22.50 14.95
CA TRP A 219 -9.47 21.11 15.35
C TRP A 219 -10.91 20.94 15.79
N GLU A 220 -11.59 19.91 15.33
CA GLU A 220 -12.95 19.59 15.78
C GLU A 220 -12.94 19.20 17.27
N ARG A 221 -11.88 18.53 17.71
CA ARG A 221 -11.62 18.18 19.11
C ARG A 221 -10.12 18.32 19.43
N PRO A 222 -9.74 18.41 20.72
CA PRO A 222 -8.32 18.45 21.09
C PRO A 222 -7.56 17.23 20.55
N ILE A 223 -6.37 17.47 20.01
CA ILE A 223 -5.50 16.40 19.51
C ILE A 223 -4.83 15.71 20.70
N VAL A 224 -4.99 14.39 20.78
CA VAL A 224 -4.31 13.54 21.77
C VAL A 224 -3.36 12.64 21.02
N PRO A 225 -2.04 12.68 21.32
CA PRO A 225 -1.08 11.77 20.68
C PRO A 225 -1.46 10.29 20.88
N GLY A 226 -1.47 9.51 19.80
CA GLY A 226 -1.84 8.11 19.83
C GLY A 226 -3.35 7.82 19.69
N ASP A 227 -4.20 8.85 19.57
CA ASP A 227 -5.62 8.68 19.24
C ASP A 227 -5.77 8.40 17.73
N HIS A 228 -5.60 7.15 17.35
CA HIS A 228 -5.70 6.71 15.95
C HIS A 228 -7.16 6.72 15.49
N MET A 229 -7.41 7.39 14.38
CA MET A 229 -8.73 7.41 13.74
C MET A 229 -8.72 6.66 12.42
N THR A 230 -9.66 5.75 12.24
CA THR A 230 -9.75 5.02 10.97
C THR A 230 -10.17 5.95 9.84
N LEU A 231 -9.67 5.67 8.64
CA LEU A 231 -10.03 6.40 7.42
C LEU A 231 -11.53 6.45 7.20
N PHE A 232 -12.23 5.36 7.52
CA PHE A 232 -13.68 5.24 7.37
C PHE A 232 -14.44 6.21 8.29
N VAL A 233 -14.02 6.35 9.54
CA VAL A 233 -14.62 7.29 10.49
C VAL A 233 -14.43 8.73 10.01
N LEU A 234 -13.20 9.12 9.65
CA LEU A 234 -12.90 10.47 9.15
C LEU A 234 -13.66 10.78 7.85
N ARG A 235 -13.73 9.81 6.93
CA ARG A 235 -14.52 9.94 5.71
C ARG A 235 -16.00 10.20 6.03
N ASN A 236 -16.60 9.43 6.92
CA ASN A 236 -18.00 9.59 7.30
C ASN A 236 -18.24 10.95 7.99
N MET A 237 -17.36 11.39 8.90
CA MET A 237 -17.45 12.72 9.50
C MET A 237 -17.41 13.83 8.43
N THR A 238 -16.60 13.66 7.40
CA THR A 238 -16.51 14.60 6.28
C THR A 238 -17.80 14.62 5.45
N LEU A 239 -18.29 13.46 5.06
CA LEU A 239 -19.52 13.34 4.24
C LEU A 239 -20.77 13.82 5.00
N ASN A 240 -20.80 13.68 6.32
CA ASN A 240 -21.85 14.19 7.18
C ASN A 240 -21.67 15.69 7.51
N GLY A 241 -20.57 16.32 7.06
CA GLY A 241 -20.33 17.75 7.27
C GLY A 241 -19.81 18.12 8.67
N THR A 242 -19.46 17.16 9.52
CA THR A 242 -18.88 17.38 10.85
C THR A 242 -17.53 18.07 10.74
N ILE A 243 -16.72 17.67 9.75
CA ILE A 243 -15.45 18.31 9.41
C ILE A 243 -15.45 18.72 7.92
N ASN A 244 -14.64 19.71 7.56
CA ASN A 244 -14.54 20.16 6.17
C ASN A 244 -13.77 19.17 5.29
N MET A 245 -12.64 18.69 5.78
CA MET A 245 -11.75 17.68 5.20
C MET A 245 -10.83 17.12 6.28
N PRO A 246 -10.42 15.86 6.25
CA PRO A 246 -9.47 15.29 7.18
C PRO A 246 -8.02 15.57 6.77
N ILE A 247 -7.08 15.53 7.71
CA ILE A 247 -5.65 15.38 7.43
C ILE A 247 -5.37 13.88 7.31
N SER A 248 -5.86 13.30 6.23
CA SER A 248 -5.81 11.89 5.92
C SER A 248 -6.07 11.66 4.44
N LEU A 249 -5.82 10.47 3.96
CA LEU A 249 -6.09 10.03 2.59
C LEU A 249 -7.03 8.83 2.63
N CYS A 250 -7.96 8.76 1.68
CA CYS A 250 -8.81 7.59 1.47
C CYS A 250 -8.73 7.10 0.02
N GLY A 251 -9.16 5.87 -0.21
CA GLY A 251 -9.29 5.36 -1.57
C GLY A 251 -10.23 6.23 -2.41
N PHE A 252 -9.92 6.34 -3.70
CA PHE A 252 -10.74 7.12 -4.64
C PHE A 252 -12.16 6.57 -4.71
N GLU A 253 -13.11 7.47 -4.57
CA GLU A 253 -14.53 7.19 -4.80
C GLU A 253 -15.13 8.26 -5.73
N ARG A 254 -16.22 7.93 -6.38
CA ARG A 254 -16.95 8.91 -7.17
C ARG A 254 -17.64 9.91 -6.24
N SER A 255 -17.59 11.19 -6.60
CA SER A 255 -18.32 12.24 -5.86
C SER A 255 -19.81 11.91 -5.78
N THR A 256 -20.35 12.04 -4.57
CA THR A 256 -21.77 11.79 -4.25
C THR A 256 -22.47 13.10 -3.97
N LYS A 257 -23.79 13.05 -3.68
CA LYS A 257 -24.52 14.24 -3.23
C LYS A 257 -23.96 14.79 -1.91
N ASN A 258 -23.40 13.92 -1.06
CA ASN A 258 -22.96 14.25 0.30
C ASN A 258 -21.49 14.70 0.38
N GLY A 259 -20.72 14.54 -0.69
CA GLY A 259 -19.32 14.96 -0.67
C GLY A 259 -18.61 14.82 -2.00
N VAL A 260 -17.45 15.40 -2.06
CA VAL A 260 -16.54 15.39 -3.22
C VAL A 260 -15.18 14.85 -2.81
N PHE A 261 -14.42 14.35 -3.77
CA PHE A 261 -13.08 13.85 -3.58
C PHE A 261 -12.11 14.67 -4.42
N SER A 262 -10.93 14.92 -3.90
CA SER A 262 -9.88 15.62 -4.63
C SER A 262 -9.40 14.81 -5.84
N THR A 263 -8.57 15.43 -6.69
CA THR A 263 -7.68 14.69 -7.58
C THR A 263 -6.79 13.76 -6.75
N VAL A 264 -6.21 12.76 -7.40
CA VAL A 264 -5.33 11.79 -6.76
C VAL A 264 -4.09 12.51 -6.22
N LEU A 265 -3.87 12.44 -4.90
CA LEU A 265 -2.69 12.98 -4.27
C LEU A 265 -1.52 11.98 -4.32
N ASP A 266 -1.81 10.70 -4.09
CA ASP A 266 -0.81 9.65 -4.03
C ASP A 266 -1.34 8.36 -4.65
N MET A 267 -0.44 7.51 -5.11
CA MET A 267 -0.75 6.17 -5.60
C MET A 267 0.02 5.15 -4.79
N GLU A 268 -0.70 4.28 -4.14
CA GLU A 268 -0.14 3.24 -3.30
C GLU A 268 -0.39 1.85 -3.88
N LYS A 269 0.42 0.90 -3.46
CA LYS A 269 0.20 -0.52 -3.72
C LYS A 269 -0.20 -1.19 -2.42
N TRP A 270 -1.18 -2.05 -2.49
CA TRP A 270 -1.62 -2.85 -1.38
C TRP A 270 -0.98 -4.23 -1.46
N LEU A 271 -0.33 -4.65 -0.40
CA LEU A 271 0.44 -5.90 -0.34
C LEU A 271 0.20 -6.65 0.97
N VAL A 272 0.59 -7.92 1.00
CA VAL A 272 0.66 -8.73 2.21
C VAL A 272 2.13 -8.91 2.58
N MET A 273 2.48 -8.59 3.82
CA MET A 273 3.76 -8.95 4.39
C MET A 273 3.61 -10.25 5.19
N VAL A 274 4.54 -11.16 4.97
CA VAL A 274 4.59 -12.46 5.63
C VAL A 274 5.82 -12.54 6.53
N PRO A 275 5.81 -13.37 7.58
CA PRO A 275 7.04 -13.65 8.32
C PRO A 275 8.13 -14.11 7.38
N CYS A 276 9.34 -13.60 7.56
CA CYS A 276 10.50 -14.08 6.80
C CYS A 276 10.84 -15.51 7.20
N ALA A 277 11.43 -16.24 6.29
CA ALA A 277 11.90 -17.58 6.53
C ALA A 277 12.94 -17.59 7.67
N HIS A 278 12.65 -18.37 8.70
CA HIS A 278 13.55 -18.54 9.85
C HIS A 278 14.61 -19.60 9.57
N GLU A 279 15.73 -19.50 10.29
CA GLU A 279 16.76 -20.55 10.29
C GLU A 279 16.14 -21.87 10.74
N ILE A 280 16.41 -22.95 10.02
CA ILE A 280 15.96 -24.29 10.37
C ILE A 280 16.74 -24.82 11.58
N SER A 281 16.11 -25.73 12.34
CA SER A 281 16.76 -26.33 13.50
C SER A 281 17.97 -27.19 13.12
N THR A 282 18.95 -27.33 14.02
CA THR A 282 20.13 -28.16 13.81
C THR A 282 19.79 -29.61 13.41
N ALA A 283 18.71 -30.17 13.98
CA ALA A 283 18.22 -31.50 13.58
C ALA A 283 17.79 -31.56 12.11
N GLN A 284 17.08 -30.54 11.63
CA GLN A 284 16.67 -30.46 10.22
C GLN A 284 17.90 -30.24 9.30
N VAL A 285 18.94 -29.51 9.76
CA VAL A 285 20.19 -29.36 9.01
C VAL A 285 20.83 -30.73 8.78
N TYR A 286 20.91 -31.59 9.80
CA TYR A 286 21.46 -32.95 9.65
C TYR A 286 20.64 -33.80 8.66
N LEU A 287 19.31 -33.69 8.72
CA LEU A 287 18.43 -34.40 7.77
C LEU A 287 18.59 -33.89 6.34
N GLU A 288 18.78 -32.59 6.15
CA GLU A 288 19.00 -31.99 4.84
C GLU A 288 20.34 -32.41 4.22
N VAL A 289 21.42 -32.39 5.04
CA VAL A 289 22.76 -32.85 4.61
C VAL A 289 22.77 -34.33 4.26
N THR A 290 22.11 -35.16 5.08
CA THR A 290 22.04 -36.61 4.89
C THR A 290 20.93 -37.00 3.91
N GLY A 291 20.29 -36.04 3.26
CA GLY A 291 19.10 -36.19 2.42
C GLY A 291 19.16 -37.37 1.45
N GLY A 292 17.98 -37.84 1.04
CA GLY A 292 17.80 -39.06 0.24
C GLY A 292 18.67 -39.16 -1.03
N ARG A 293 19.05 -38.02 -1.62
CA ARG A 293 19.93 -37.98 -2.79
C ARG A 293 21.36 -38.41 -2.45
N PHE A 294 21.91 -37.93 -1.34
CA PHE A 294 23.26 -38.34 -0.92
C PHE A 294 23.29 -39.80 -0.49
N LEU A 295 22.31 -40.25 0.28
CA LEU A 295 22.18 -41.66 0.62
C LEU A 295 22.01 -42.56 -0.61
N ALA A 296 21.21 -42.14 -1.60
CA ALA A 296 21.06 -42.88 -2.85
C ALA A 296 22.39 -43.05 -3.60
N VAL A 297 23.20 -41.98 -3.67
CA VAL A 297 24.53 -42.02 -4.27
C VAL A 297 25.44 -43.00 -3.53
N LEU A 298 25.47 -42.96 -2.20
CA LEU A 298 26.25 -43.90 -1.38
C LEU A 298 25.83 -45.36 -1.63
N VAL A 299 24.53 -45.62 -1.64
CA VAL A 299 23.96 -46.98 -1.89
C VAL A 299 24.31 -47.47 -3.28
N ILE A 300 24.21 -46.64 -4.32
CA ILE A 300 24.56 -46.99 -5.68
C ILE A 300 26.03 -47.37 -5.78
N PHE A 301 26.92 -46.57 -5.26
CA PHE A 301 28.36 -46.85 -5.27
C PHE A 301 28.70 -48.07 -4.41
N TYR A 302 28.04 -48.24 -3.26
CA TYR A 302 28.21 -49.43 -2.42
C TYR A 302 27.89 -50.70 -3.19
N TYR A 303 26.75 -50.83 -3.81
CA TYR A 303 26.38 -52.03 -4.56
C TYR A 303 27.22 -52.19 -5.83
N LEU A 304 27.59 -51.10 -6.50
CA LEU A 304 28.47 -51.15 -7.68
C LEU A 304 29.81 -51.81 -7.31
N PHE A 305 30.49 -51.29 -6.28
CA PHE A 305 31.77 -51.86 -5.85
C PHE A 305 31.65 -53.24 -5.21
N THR A 306 30.55 -53.50 -4.51
CA THR A 306 30.27 -54.83 -3.92
C THR A 306 30.08 -55.86 -5.00
N ILE A 307 29.34 -55.59 -6.07
CA ILE A 307 29.19 -56.50 -7.22
C ILE A 307 30.52 -56.70 -7.93
N LEU A 308 31.28 -55.63 -8.16
CA LEU A 308 32.61 -55.73 -8.74
C LEU A 308 33.54 -56.62 -7.89
N ASP A 309 33.59 -56.46 -6.58
CA ASP A 309 34.43 -57.25 -5.70
C ASP A 309 33.95 -58.71 -5.59
N THR A 310 32.64 -58.94 -5.52
CA THR A 310 32.07 -60.27 -5.34
C THR A 310 32.05 -61.13 -6.62
N CYS A 311 31.86 -60.50 -7.79
CA CYS A 311 31.79 -61.22 -9.09
C CYS A 311 33.16 -61.37 -9.75
N PHE A 312 33.98 -60.32 -9.74
CA PHE A 312 35.27 -60.33 -10.44
C PHE A 312 36.43 -60.77 -9.55
N GLY A 313 36.39 -60.51 -8.25
CA GLY A 313 37.43 -60.88 -7.28
C GLY A 313 37.72 -62.40 -7.28
N PRO A 314 36.72 -63.27 -7.15
CA PRO A 314 36.89 -64.71 -7.17
C PRO A 314 37.43 -65.27 -8.50
N VAL A 315 37.01 -64.68 -9.63
CA VAL A 315 37.48 -65.08 -10.96
C VAL A 315 38.97 -64.80 -11.10
N ILE A 316 39.45 -63.69 -10.60
CA ILE A 316 40.85 -63.27 -10.65
C ILE A 316 41.71 -64.01 -9.61
N LEU A 317 41.12 -64.33 -8.43
CA LEU A 317 41.83 -64.93 -7.30
C LEU A 317 41.62 -66.44 -7.20
N GLN A 318 40.81 -67.04 -8.07
CA GLN A 318 40.46 -68.47 -8.05
C GLN A 318 39.91 -68.94 -6.69
N THR A 319 39.15 -68.10 -5.98
CA THR A 319 38.59 -68.34 -4.68
C THR A 319 37.07 -68.62 -4.81
N PRO A 320 36.41 -69.36 -3.88
CA PRO A 320 34.98 -69.56 -3.94
C PRO A 320 34.26 -68.24 -3.70
N VAL A 321 33.14 -68.03 -4.45
CA VAL A 321 32.29 -66.86 -4.31
C VAL A 321 31.58 -66.88 -2.96
N ASN A 322 31.79 -65.86 -2.14
CA ASN A 322 31.10 -65.70 -0.90
C ASN A 322 29.88 -64.78 -1.06
N TRP A 323 28.71 -65.33 -1.22
CA TRP A 323 27.46 -64.61 -1.47
C TRP A 323 27.03 -63.72 -0.31
N SER A 324 27.50 -63.97 0.94
CA SER A 324 27.20 -63.11 2.09
C SER A 324 27.78 -61.73 1.94
N ASN A 325 28.89 -61.61 1.19
CA ASN A 325 29.51 -60.29 0.90
C ASN A 325 28.64 -59.41 -0.01
N LEU A 326 27.65 -59.98 -0.73
CA LEU A 326 26.72 -59.20 -1.54
C LEU A 326 25.74 -58.42 -0.63
N VAL A 327 25.40 -58.95 0.53
CA VAL A 327 24.50 -58.28 1.49
C VAL A 327 25.27 -57.27 2.31
N PHE A 328 26.42 -57.69 2.85
CA PHE A 328 27.24 -56.81 3.65
C PHE A 328 28.74 -57.05 3.41
N ASN A 329 29.38 -56.04 2.78
CA ASN A 329 30.82 -56.02 2.54
C ASN A 329 31.49 -54.94 3.36
N GLU A 330 32.05 -55.31 4.52
CA GLU A 330 32.67 -54.39 5.47
C GLU A 330 33.80 -53.56 4.85
N ARG A 331 34.56 -54.17 3.92
CA ARG A 331 35.67 -53.53 3.23
C ARG A 331 35.20 -52.38 2.31
N ILE A 332 34.17 -52.66 1.51
CA ILE A 332 33.61 -51.70 0.57
C ILE A 332 32.91 -50.57 1.37
N MET A 333 32.18 -50.93 2.42
CA MET A 333 31.52 -49.95 3.30
C MET A 333 32.51 -48.99 3.92
N SER A 334 33.62 -49.52 4.51
CA SER A 334 34.70 -48.69 5.10
C SER A 334 35.35 -47.79 4.04
N GLY A 335 35.60 -48.34 2.83
CA GLY A 335 36.20 -47.59 1.74
C GLY A 335 35.36 -46.42 1.25
N ILE A 336 34.04 -46.58 1.10
CA ILE A 336 33.11 -45.52 0.64
C ILE A 336 32.95 -44.42 1.69
N ILE A 337 32.94 -44.78 2.97
CA ILE A 337 32.88 -43.82 4.08
C ILE A 337 34.22 -43.06 4.25
N GLY A 338 35.24 -43.47 3.51
CA GLY A 338 36.58 -42.85 3.59
C GLY A 338 37.40 -43.31 4.79
N GLN A 339 37.06 -44.45 5.39
CA GLN A 339 37.82 -45.09 6.43
C GLN A 339 38.91 -46.03 5.86
N SER A 340 39.97 -46.24 6.65
CA SER A 340 41.00 -47.19 6.27
C SER A 340 40.43 -48.63 6.25
N PHE A 341 40.73 -49.38 5.20
CA PHE A 341 40.32 -50.76 5.06
C PHE A 341 41.51 -51.67 4.73
N ARG A 342 41.40 -52.95 5.07
CA ARG A 342 42.43 -53.93 4.90
C ARG A 342 42.60 -54.29 3.41
N MET A 343 43.75 -54.00 2.83
CA MET A 343 44.04 -54.39 1.45
C MET A 343 44.44 -55.84 1.40
N SER A 344 43.80 -56.63 0.50
CA SER A 344 44.27 -57.98 0.22
C SER A 344 45.63 -57.93 -0.42
N ALA A 345 46.56 -58.78 -0.01
CA ALA A 345 47.91 -58.86 -0.50
C ALA A 345 48.02 -59.51 -1.93
N THR A 346 47.05 -59.20 -2.81
CA THR A 346 46.98 -59.75 -4.16
C THR A 346 47.94 -59.04 -5.11
N ARG A 347 48.61 -59.81 -5.98
CA ARG A 347 49.49 -59.28 -7.04
C ARG A 347 48.71 -58.75 -8.25
N ALA A 348 47.37 -58.98 -8.34
CA ALA A 348 46.57 -58.60 -9.48
C ALA A 348 46.44 -57.08 -9.60
N THR A 349 46.82 -56.52 -10.73
CA THR A 349 46.80 -55.07 -11.00
C THR A 349 45.37 -54.53 -10.99
N SER A 350 44.37 -55.29 -11.49
CA SER A 350 42.94 -54.90 -11.49
C SER A 350 42.42 -54.64 -10.07
N SER A 351 42.75 -55.54 -9.10
CA SER A 351 42.36 -55.35 -7.70
C SER A 351 43.00 -54.11 -7.06
N ARG A 352 44.23 -53.80 -7.45
CA ARG A 352 44.91 -52.58 -6.97
C ARG A 352 44.23 -51.31 -7.51
N VAL A 353 43.85 -51.30 -8.79
CA VAL A 353 43.15 -50.19 -9.44
C VAL A 353 41.78 -50.00 -8.78
N THR A 354 41.00 -51.06 -8.58
CA THR A 354 39.66 -50.99 -7.91
C THR A 354 39.78 -50.45 -6.50
N ASN A 355 40.81 -50.91 -5.73
CA ASN A 355 41.04 -50.37 -4.37
C ASN A 355 41.46 -48.90 -4.37
N ALA A 356 42.31 -48.48 -5.32
CA ALA A 356 42.70 -47.08 -5.48
C ALA A 356 41.50 -46.18 -5.84
N THR A 357 40.64 -46.66 -6.76
CA THR A 357 39.42 -45.98 -7.17
C THR A 357 38.44 -45.86 -6.00
N LEU A 358 38.24 -46.95 -5.22
CA LEU A 358 37.39 -46.95 -4.05
C LEU A 358 37.92 -45.95 -2.97
N PHE A 359 39.25 -45.97 -2.71
CA PHE A 359 39.87 -45.03 -1.78
C PHE A 359 39.70 -43.58 -2.24
N PHE A 360 39.96 -43.30 -3.51
CA PHE A 360 39.81 -41.95 -4.06
C PHE A 360 38.36 -41.47 -3.97
N LEU A 361 37.40 -42.32 -4.36
CA LEU A 361 35.96 -42.04 -4.30
C LEU A 361 35.55 -41.75 -2.84
N GLY A 362 35.93 -42.60 -1.89
CA GLY A 362 35.63 -42.42 -0.47
C GLY A 362 36.19 -41.12 0.08
N MET A 363 37.45 -40.78 -0.30
CA MET A 363 38.06 -39.52 0.09
C MET A 363 37.28 -38.32 -0.45
N VAL A 364 36.83 -38.35 -1.72
CA VAL A 364 36.06 -37.26 -2.32
C VAL A 364 34.69 -37.15 -1.66
N LEU A 365 33.95 -38.26 -1.48
CA LEU A 365 32.62 -38.27 -0.88
C LEU A 365 32.65 -37.78 0.58
N SER A 366 33.59 -38.25 1.40
CA SER A 366 33.75 -37.85 2.78
C SER A 366 34.12 -36.36 2.90
N SER A 367 35.03 -35.87 2.02
CA SER A 367 35.43 -34.45 1.98
C SER A 367 34.24 -33.55 1.59
N LEU A 368 33.47 -33.93 0.56
CA LEU A 368 32.26 -33.20 0.14
C LEU A 368 31.22 -33.15 1.25
N TYR A 369 30.96 -34.30 1.90
CA TYR A 369 30.03 -34.37 3.04
C TYR A 369 30.48 -33.44 4.18
N ALA A 370 31.75 -33.53 4.57
CA ALA A 370 32.31 -32.71 5.65
C ALA A 370 32.27 -31.22 5.31
N ALA A 371 32.59 -30.84 4.05
CA ALA A 371 32.53 -29.46 3.61
C ALA A 371 31.09 -28.93 3.62
N HIS A 372 30.14 -29.71 3.10
CA HIS A 372 28.72 -29.34 3.06
C HIS A 372 28.13 -29.22 4.47
N LEU A 373 28.40 -30.21 5.34
CA LEU A 373 27.99 -30.17 6.74
C LEU A 373 28.56 -28.95 7.48
N LYS A 374 29.87 -28.68 7.32
CA LYS A 374 30.52 -27.51 7.92
C LYS A 374 29.87 -26.19 7.46
N THR A 375 29.57 -26.08 6.18
CA THR A 375 28.94 -24.89 5.62
C THR A 375 27.56 -24.66 6.23
N LEU A 376 26.70 -25.70 6.30
CA LEU A 376 25.34 -25.58 6.82
C LEU A 376 25.31 -25.41 8.35
N LEU A 377 26.30 -25.92 9.08
CA LEU A 377 26.42 -25.68 10.53
C LEU A 377 26.95 -24.28 10.86
N THR A 378 27.78 -23.71 9.96
CA THR A 378 28.31 -22.34 10.14
C THR A 378 27.25 -21.29 9.78
N LYS A 379 26.51 -21.53 8.69
CA LYS A 379 25.42 -20.68 8.23
C LYS A 379 24.17 -21.55 8.07
N HIS A 380 23.31 -21.51 9.10
CA HIS A 380 22.07 -22.28 9.05
C HIS A 380 21.24 -21.88 7.83
N PRO A 381 20.78 -22.86 7.04
CA PRO A 381 19.84 -22.56 5.96
C PRO A 381 18.52 -22.10 6.53
N THR A 382 17.84 -21.25 5.77
CA THR A 382 16.49 -20.79 6.11
C THR A 382 15.45 -21.74 5.53
N SER A 383 14.29 -21.81 6.16
CA SER A 383 13.11 -22.47 5.59
C SER A 383 12.72 -21.82 4.25
N ARG A 384 11.89 -22.48 3.47
CA ARG A 384 11.43 -21.93 2.19
C ARG A 384 10.60 -20.66 2.44
N GLN A 385 11.00 -19.54 1.81
CA GLN A 385 10.29 -18.28 1.90
C GLN A 385 8.96 -18.35 1.13
N ILE A 386 7.88 -17.90 1.76
CA ILE A 386 6.58 -17.73 1.10
C ILE A 386 6.71 -16.60 0.09
N SER A 387 6.46 -16.88 -1.19
CA SER A 387 6.68 -15.95 -2.30
C SER A 387 5.41 -15.54 -3.05
N ASN A 388 4.34 -16.30 -2.91
CA ASN A 388 3.06 -16.06 -3.59
C ASN A 388 1.86 -16.50 -2.73
N PHE A 389 0.66 -16.16 -3.17
CA PHE A 389 -0.57 -16.47 -2.44
C PHE A 389 -0.91 -17.96 -2.37
N GLU A 390 -0.47 -18.76 -3.33
CA GLU A 390 -0.68 -20.21 -3.30
C GLU A 390 0.17 -20.84 -2.19
N GLU A 391 1.45 -20.49 -2.10
CA GLU A 391 2.31 -20.93 -1.02
C GLU A 391 1.82 -20.43 0.34
N LEU A 392 1.27 -19.21 0.40
CA LEU A 392 0.68 -18.66 1.63
C LEU A 392 -0.58 -19.46 2.02
N ARG A 393 -1.42 -19.86 1.08
CA ARG A 393 -2.57 -20.73 1.32
C ARG A 393 -2.14 -22.05 1.95
N ASP A 394 -1.08 -22.66 1.47
CA ASP A 394 -0.62 -23.99 1.91
C ASP A 394 0.22 -23.89 3.21
N SER A 395 0.63 -22.69 3.62
CA SER A 395 1.36 -22.44 4.86
C SER A 395 0.43 -22.46 6.09
N PRO A 396 0.94 -22.63 7.32
CA PRO A 396 0.15 -22.52 8.55
C PRO A 396 -0.17 -21.05 8.93
N VAL A 397 0.34 -20.07 8.20
CA VAL A 397 0.24 -18.65 8.56
C VAL A 397 -1.15 -18.12 8.20
N SER A 398 -1.86 -17.50 9.14
CA SER A 398 -3.10 -16.75 8.89
C SER A 398 -2.79 -15.30 8.54
N VAL A 399 -3.69 -14.67 7.80
CA VAL A 399 -3.52 -13.30 7.30
C VAL A 399 -4.50 -12.37 8.02
N LEU A 400 -3.97 -11.32 8.62
CA LEU A 400 -4.76 -10.30 9.31
C LEU A 400 -4.90 -9.06 8.43
N PHE A 401 -6.14 -8.57 8.39
CA PHE A 401 -6.52 -7.33 7.73
C PHE A 401 -7.14 -6.40 8.77
N ASP A 402 -6.99 -5.09 8.56
CA ASP A 402 -7.72 -4.09 9.33
C ASP A 402 -9.22 -4.15 8.96
N GLU A 403 -10.12 -4.04 9.95
CA GLU A 403 -11.56 -3.95 9.73
C GLU A 403 -11.92 -2.82 8.75
N ALA A 404 -11.18 -1.72 8.77
CA ALA A 404 -11.37 -0.61 7.83
C ALA A 404 -11.08 -0.98 6.36
N GLU A 405 -10.32 -2.04 6.10
CA GLU A 405 -9.99 -2.53 4.76
C GLU A 405 -11.10 -3.42 4.17
N HIS A 406 -12.04 -3.90 4.99
CA HIS A 406 -13.11 -4.82 4.58
C HIS A 406 -13.92 -4.27 3.37
N PHE A 407 -14.31 -3.00 3.46
CA PHE A 407 -15.06 -2.35 2.39
C PHE A 407 -14.31 -2.36 1.04
N TYR A 408 -13.02 -2.10 1.06
CA TYR A 408 -12.20 -2.09 -0.16
C TYR A 408 -11.94 -3.51 -0.67
N PHE A 409 -11.76 -4.46 0.24
CA PHE A 409 -11.52 -5.85 -0.10
C PHE A 409 -12.73 -6.50 -0.77
N ASP A 410 -13.96 -6.23 -0.30
CA ASP A 410 -15.19 -6.75 -0.88
C ASP A 410 -15.47 -6.22 -2.29
N ASN A 411 -14.91 -5.06 -2.64
CA ASN A 411 -15.03 -4.48 -3.97
C ASN A 411 -13.91 -4.94 -4.94
N ILE A 412 -13.04 -5.85 -4.52
CA ILE A 412 -12.06 -6.47 -5.41
C ILE A 412 -12.77 -7.51 -6.28
N ASP A 413 -12.60 -7.37 -7.61
CA ASP A 413 -13.16 -8.33 -8.57
C ASP A 413 -12.67 -9.76 -8.29
N ASN A 414 -13.55 -10.74 -8.42
CA ASN A 414 -13.21 -12.15 -8.30
C ASN A 414 -12.25 -12.60 -9.42
N GLY A 415 -11.51 -13.70 -9.17
CA GLY A 415 -10.53 -14.25 -10.12
C GLY A 415 -9.13 -13.66 -9.96
N ARG A 416 -8.86 -12.99 -8.87
CA ARG A 416 -7.55 -12.42 -8.52
C ARG A 416 -6.72 -13.41 -7.69
N PRO A 417 -5.36 -13.33 -7.74
CA PRO A 417 -4.50 -14.20 -6.95
C PRO A 417 -4.79 -14.20 -5.45
N VAL A 418 -5.29 -13.08 -4.92
CA VAL A 418 -5.68 -12.94 -3.50
C VAL A 418 -6.85 -13.86 -3.11
N ASP A 419 -7.67 -14.29 -4.06
CA ASP A 419 -8.79 -15.21 -3.78
C ASP A 419 -8.32 -16.56 -3.24
N ALA A 420 -7.10 -16.96 -3.58
CA ALA A 420 -6.49 -18.20 -3.04
C ALA A 420 -6.38 -18.20 -1.51
N ILE A 421 -6.26 -17.03 -0.88
CA ILE A 421 -6.11 -16.89 0.57
C ILE A 421 -7.36 -16.34 1.26
N ARG A 422 -8.47 -16.11 0.54
CA ARG A 422 -9.69 -15.51 1.09
C ARG A 422 -10.20 -16.23 2.36
N SER A 423 -10.08 -17.55 2.41
CA SER A 423 -10.44 -18.36 3.58
C SER A 423 -9.51 -18.20 4.78
N LYS A 424 -8.32 -17.64 4.61
CA LYS A 424 -7.32 -17.42 5.67
C LYS A 424 -7.27 -15.99 6.17
N ILE A 425 -8.04 -15.10 5.56
CA ILE A 425 -8.11 -13.70 5.95
C ILE A 425 -9.05 -13.57 7.14
N SER A 426 -8.58 -12.83 8.14
CA SER A 426 -9.37 -12.45 9.31
C SER A 426 -9.30 -10.94 9.47
N PHE A 427 -10.46 -10.28 9.53
CA PHE A 427 -10.56 -8.86 9.81
C PHE A 427 -10.62 -8.65 11.31
N ILE A 428 -9.75 -7.78 11.83
CA ILE A 428 -9.69 -7.46 13.26
C ILE A 428 -9.78 -5.93 13.44
N LYS A 429 -10.11 -5.49 14.65
CA LYS A 429 -10.21 -4.06 14.97
C LYS A 429 -8.89 -3.34 14.73
N SER A 430 -8.97 -2.12 14.23
CA SER A 430 -7.80 -1.30 13.87
C SER A 430 -6.77 -1.18 15.00
N ASP A 431 -7.21 -0.95 16.25
CA ASP A 431 -6.30 -0.81 17.40
C ASP A 431 -5.50 -2.10 17.66
N GLU A 432 -6.16 -3.24 17.59
CA GLU A 432 -5.53 -4.55 17.77
C GLU A 432 -4.60 -4.88 16.61
N PHE A 433 -5.04 -4.61 15.38
CA PHE A 433 -4.25 -4.80 14.16
C PHE A 433 -2.92 -4.03 14.22
N HIS A 434 -3.00 -2.73 14.50
CA HIS A 434 -1.81 -1.89 14.60
C HIS A 434 -0.93 -2.22 15.79
N LYS A 435 -1.50 -2.69 16.90
CA LYS A 435 -0.73 -3.17 18.06
C LYS A 435 0.10 -4.40 17.69
N LEU A 436 -0.52 -5.44 17.13
CA LEU A 436 0.17 -6.69 16.71
C LEU A 436 1.26 -6.41 15.66
N LYS A 437 0.99 -5.48 14.73
CA LYS A 437 1.94 -5.05 13.70
C LYS A 437 3.15 -4.34 14.30
N ARG A 438 2.96 -3.43 15.28
CA ARG A 438 4.04 -2.73 15.99
C ARG A 438 4.87 -3.66 16.87
N GLU A 439 4.24 -4.64 17.52
CA GLU A 439 4.91 -5.67 18.32
C GLU A 439 5.69 -6.68 17.48
N THR A 440 5.63 -6.58 16.16
CA THR A 440 6.32 -7.46 15.21
C THR A 440 5.95 -8.94 15.45
N ASN A 441 4.65 -9.23 15.51
CA ASN A 441 4.17 -10.59 15.76
C ASN A 441 4.35 -11.47 14.51
N MET A 442 5.45 -12.24 14.49
CA MET A 442 5.85 -13.09 13.36
C MET A 442 5.01 -14.37 13.19
N SER A 443 3.99 -14.62 14.02
CA SER A 443 3.10 -15.77 13.85
C SER A 443 2.02 -15.55 12.80
N ARG A 444 1.86 -14.32 12.31
CA ARG A 444 0.80 -13.89 11.42
C ARG A 444 1.36 -13.10 10.23
N ALA A 445 0.63 -13.11 9.13
CA ALA A 445 0.85 -12.19 8.01
C ALA A 445 -0.09 -10.98 8.15
N PHE A 446 0.28 -9.83 7.59
CA PHE A 446 -0.49 -8.59 7.71
C PHE A 446 -0.65 -7.93 6.34
N SER A 447 -1.83 -7.34 6.11
CA SER A 447 -2.00 -6.39 5.02
C SER A 447 -1.24 -5.10 5.30
N THR A 448 -0.74 -4.45 4.28
CA THR A 448 -0.04 -3.17 4.42
C THR A 448 0.05 -2.42 3.09
N LEU A 449 0.20 -1.11 3.16
CA LEU A 449 0.52 -0.28 2.00
C LEU A 449 2.03 -0.21 1.79
N VAL A 450 2.45 0.04 0.54
CA VAL A 450 3.89 0.13 0.21
C VAL A 450 4.61 1.20 1.02
N SER A 451 3.98 2.36 1.28
CA SER A 451 4.57 3.42 2.10
C SER A 451 4.89 2.95 3.53
N GLU A 452 4.00 2.21 4.15
CA GLU A 452 4.22 1.62 5.47
C GLU A 452 5.25 0.49 5.43
N TRP A 453 5.20 -0.35 4.37
CA TRP A 453 6.18 -1.41 4.15
C TRP A 453 7.59 -0.86 4.01
N GLN A 454 7.79 0.24 3.25
CA GLN A 454 9.09 0.87 3.09
C GLN A 454 9.70 1.32 4.43
N ILE A 455 8.87 1.82 5.35
CA ILE A 455 9.30 2.19 6.70
C ILE A 455 9.73 0.95 7.49
N LEU A 456 8.91 -0.10 7.47
CA LEU A 456 9.22 -1.34 8.16
C LEU A 456 10.46 -2.01 7.56
N ALA A 457 10.60 -2.02 6.25
CA ALA A 457 11.78 -2.54 5.56
C ALA A 457 13.06 -1.81 5.99
N LYS A 458 13.03 -0.47 6.05
CA LYS A 458 14.15 0.33 6.54
C LYS A 458 14.46 0.09 8.02
N LYS A 459 13.43 -0.06 8.86
CA LYS A 459 13.61 -0.44 10.26
C LYS A 459 14.32 -1.80 10.38
N GLN A 460 13.94 -2.76 9.56
CA GLN A 460 14.49 -4.11 9.58
C GLN A 460 15.93 -4.20 9.05
N GLU A 461 16.43 -3.20 8.30
CA GLU A 461 17.86 -3.13 7.94
C GLU A 461 18.78 -3.05 9.17
N LEU A 462 18.26 -2.56 10.30
CA LEU A 462 18.97 -2.49 11.57
C LEU A 462 18.87 -3.79 12.40
N TYR A 463 18.04 -4.74 11.98
CA TYR A 463 17.85 -6.01 12.67
C TYR A 463 18.87 -7.03 12.21
N ARG A 464 19.19 -7.97 13.06
CA ARG A 464 20.04 -9.11 12.71
C ARG A 464 19.45 -9.95 11.58
N GLN A 465 18.12 -10.09 11.58
CA GLN A 465 17.38 -10.80 10.55
C GLN A 465 16.09 -10.03 10.27
N PRO A 466 15.62 -9.97 9.03
CA PRO A 466 14.33 -9.36 8.75
C PRO A 466 13.21 -10.19 9.38
N ALA A 467 12.28 -9.51 10.05
CA ALA A 467 11.12 -10.15 10.68
C ALA A 467 10.02 -10.45 9.67
N PHE A 468 9.75 -9.49 8.76
CA PHE A 468 8.76 -9.62 7.72
C PHE A 468 9.38 -9.45 6.34
N CYS A 469 8.83 -10.20 5.39
CA CYS A 469 9.19 -10.18 3.98
C CYS A 469 7.95 -9.90 3.13
N SER A 470 8.14 -9.20 2.01
CA SER A 470 7.11 -9.06 0.99
C SER A 470 7.74 -9.14 -0.39
N LEU A 471 7.21 -10.03 -1.20
CA LEU A 471 7.64 -10.25 -2.57
C LEU A 471 6.52 -9.85 -3.54
N PRO A 472 6.82 -9.55 -4.81
CA PRO A 472 5.80 -9.13 -5.79
C PRO A 472 4.61 -10.09 -5.92
N GLY A 473 4.81 -11.39 -5.72
CA GLY A 473 3.74 -12.41 -5.74
C GLY A 473 2.76 -12.32 -4.57
N LEU A 474 3.07 -11.54 -3.52
CA LEU A 474 2.21 -11.27 -2.36
C LEU A 474 1.55 -9.88 -2.42
N TRP A 475 1.61 -9.20 -3.54
CA TRP A 475 0.96 -7.92 -3.71
C TRP A 475 -0.50 -8.14 -4.11
N ILE A 476 -1.41 -7.60 -3.32
CA ILE A 476 -2.83 -7.56 -3.63
C ILE A 476 -3.00 -6.65 -4.84
N ILE A 477 -3.75 -7.10 -5.82
CA ILE A 477 -3.75 -6.52 -7.17
C ILE A 477 -4.59 -5.24 -7.29
N LEU A 478 -4.76 -4.47 -6.30
CA LEU A 478 -4.91 -3.04 -6.49
C LEU A 478 -3.48 -2.47 -6.57
N THR A 479 -2.85 -2.70 -7.72
CA THR A 479 -1.50 -2.20 -8.00
C THR A 479 -1.44 -0.67 -7.97
N ASN A 480 -2.60 -0.02 -8.04
CA ASN A 480 -2.74 1.43 -7.96
C ASN A 480 -3.94 1.75 -7.08
N VAL A 481 -3.75 1.76 -5.76
CA VAL A 481 -4.71 2.35 -4.84
C VAL A 481 -4.59 3.86 -4.98
N LEU A 482 -5.57 4.46 -5.66
CA LEU A 482 -5.61 5.90 -5.86
C LEU A 482 -6.05 6.55 -4.54
N LEU A 483 -5.17 7.34 -3.94
CA LEU A 483 -5.42 8.02 -2.68
C LEU A 483 -5.83 9.48 -2.91
N THR A 484 -6.95 9.87 -2.33
CA THR A 484 -7.59 11.17 -2.48
C THR A 484 -7.96 11.75 -1.12
N VAL A 485 -8.27 13.03 -1.08
CA VAL A 485 -8.80 13.71 0.10
C VAL A 485 -10.31 13.84 -0.01
N PRO A 486 -11.09 13.26 0.91
CA PRO A 486 -12.53 13.48 0.95
C PRO A 486 -12.85 14.90 1.46
N MET A 487 -13.87 15.51 0.91
CA MET A 487 -14.36 16.84 1.29
C MET A 487 -15.87 16.83 1.41
N GLN A 488 -16.40 17.69 2.28
CA GLN A 488 -17.85 17.86 2.42
C GLN A 488 -18.50 18.32 1.11
N ALA A 489 -19.81 18.13 0.99
CA ALA A 489 -20.56 18.62 -0.14
C ALA A 489 -20.38 20.14 -0.32
N ASN A 490 -20.34 20.56 -1.58
CA ASN A 490 -20.18 21.97 -1.93
C ASN A 490 -18.91 22.62 -1.34
N SER A 491 -17.80 21.86 -1.31
CA SER A 491 -16.55 22.32 -0.73
C SER A 491 -15.94 23.49 -1.53
N ILE A 492 -15.60 24.55 -0.84
CA ILE A 492 -14.84 25.68 -1.39
C ILE A 492 -13.35 25.34 -1.59
N TYR A 493 -12.90 24.26 -1.00
CA TYR A 493 -11.51 23.83 -1.00
C TYR A 493 -11.16 22.92 -2.18
N GLU A 494 -12.16 22.41 -2.95
CA GLU A 494 -11.96 21.44 -4.04
C GLU A 494 -10.97 21.96 -5.08
N GLU A 495 -11.21 23.12 -5.67
CA GLU A 495 -10.32 23.66 -6.72
C GLU A 495 -8.95 24.08 -6.19
N PRO A 496 -8.85 24.87 -5.09
CA PRO A 496 -7.55 25.22 -4.52
C PRO A 496 -6.70 23.99 -4.18
N LEU A 497 -7.35 22.95 -3.59
CA LEU A 497 -6.69 21.72 -3.21
C LEU A 497 -6.18 20.95 -4.44
N ASN A 498 -7.02 20.80 -5.47
CA ASN A 498 -6.64 20.11 -6.71
C ASN A 498 -5.48 20.82 -7.42
N VAL A 499 -5.50 22.16 -7.46
CA VAL A 499 -4.38 22.94 -8.00
C VAL A 499 -3.12 22.76 -7.15
N HIS A 500 -3.26 22.68 -5.83
CA HIS A 500 -2.13 22.47 -4.92
C HIS A 500 -1.54 21.08 -5.09
N ILE A 501 -2.38 20.04 -5.19
CA ILE A 501 -1.96 18.66 -5.46
C ILE A 501 -1.07 18.60 -6.71
N ASN A 502 -1.56 19.13 -7.84
CA ASN A 502 -0.79 19.10 -9.09
C ASN A 502 0.57 19.79 -8.93
N ARG A 503 0.62 20.96 -8.28
CA ARG A 503 1.89 21.68 -8.05
C ARG A 503 2.87 20.93 -7.16
N VAL A 504 2.36 20.27 -6.11
CA VAL A 504 3.18 19.47 -5.20
C VAL A 504 3.75 18.24 -5.91
N GLN A 505 2.94 17.59 -6.76
CA GLN A 505 3.37 16.46 -7.58
C GLN A 505 4.41 16.89 -8.62
N ASP A 506 4.15 17.96 -9.38
CA ASP A 506 5.07 18.51 -10.39
C ASP A 506 6.43 18.90 -9.79
N ALA A 507 6.41 19.40 -8.56
CA ALA A 507 7.63 19.77 -7.82
C ALA A 507 8.33 18.59 -7.11
N GLY A 508 7.75 17.39 -7.11
CA GLY A 508 8.29 16.22 -6.41
C GLY A 508 8.34 16.34 -4.89
N LEU A 509 7.59 17.30 -4.31
CA LEU A 509 7.60 17.57 -2.87
C LEU A 509 7.03 16.44 -2.04
N LEU A 510 6.07 15.68 -2.56
CA LEU A 510 5.44 14.58 -1.84
C LEU A 510 6.47 13.50 -1.48
N GLU A 511 7.29 13.10 -2.44
CA GLU A 511 8.35 12.11 -2.22
C GLU A 511 9.46 12.64 -1.29
N HIS A 512 9.77 13.93 -1.38
CA HIS A 512 10.69 14.56 -0.44
C HIS A 512 10.13 14.49 0.99
N TRP A 513 8.87 14.82 1.21
CA TRP A 513 8.24 14.77 2.53
C TRP A 513 8.11 13.34 3.07
N LYS A 514 7.87 12.33 2.23
CA LYS A 514 7.90 10.92 2.64
C LYS A 514 9.27 10.56 3.23
N LYS A 515 10.35 10.88 2.52
CA LYS A 515 11.74 10.63 2.99
C LYS A 515 12.05 11.40 4.28
N GLN A 516 11.69 12.69 4.34
CA GLN A 516 11.89 13.51 5.52
C GLN A 516 11.11 12.97 6.73
N THR A 517 9.87 12.54 6.53
CA THR A 517 9.04 11.96 7.61
C THR A 517 9.69 10.72 8.20
N LEU A 518 10.28 9.85 7.37
CA LEU A 518 11.00 8.68 7.84
C LEU A 518 12.16 9.06 8.79
N LEU A 519 12.96 10.06 8.41
CA LEU A 519 14.06 10.55 9.24
C LEU A 519 13.56 11.15 10.56
N GLU A 520 12.46 11.90 10.53
CA GLU A 520 11.83 12.46 11.72
C GLU A 520 11.27 11.37 12.64
N MET A 521 10.63 10.33 12.11
CA MET A 521 10.14 9.20 12.90
C MET A 521 11.27 8.47 13.64
N VAL A 522 12.45 8.37 13.02
CA VAL A 522 13.65 7.82 13.67
C VAL A 522 14.15 8.75 14.77
N SER A 523 14.28 10.06 14.49
CA SER A 523 14.80 11.04 15.46
C SER A 523 13.88 11.21 16.68
N LEU A 524 12.57 11.15 16.47
CA LEU A 524 11.55 11.22 17.51
C LEU A 524 11.36 9.90 18.28
N LYS A 525 12.11 8.85 17.93
CA LYS A 525 12.00 7.49 18.51
C LYS A 525 10.59 6.88 18.40
N ILE A 526 9.79 7.33 17.45
CA ILE A 526 8.49 6.73 17.12
C ILE A 526 8.73 5.33 16.57
N ILE A 527 9.73 5.18 15.71
CA ILE A 527 10.22 3.89 15.26
C ILE A 527 11.22 3.37 16.29
N SER A 528 10.85 2.32 17.01
CA SER A 528 11.79 1.62 17.90
C SER A 528 12.89 0.97 17.06
N GLN A 529 14.12 1.30 17.34
CA GLN A 529 15.30 0.63 16.74
C GLN A 529 15.65 -0.68 17.44
N LYS A 530 14.84 -1.11 18.42
CA LYS A 530 15.10 -2.34 19.18
C LYS A 530 14.90 -3.54 18.26
N ASP A 531 15.97 -4.31 18.09
CA ASP A 531 15.93 -5.59 17.38
C ASP A 531 14.99 -6.56 18.15
N PRO A 532 13.93 -7.10 17.50
CA PRO A 532 13.09 -8.12 18.13
C PRO A 532 13.83 -9.44 18.35
N PHE A 533 14.93 -9.65 17.64
CA PHE A 533 15.76 -10.83 17.81
C PHE A 533 16.82 -10.57 18.89
N PRO A 534 16.83 -11.33 19.99
CA PRO A 534 17.82 -11.16 21.03
C PRO A 534 19.21 -11.39 20.46
N TYR A 535 20.16 -10.52 20.84
CA TYR A 535 21.57 -10.74 20.51
C TYR A 535 22.02 -12.07 21.12
N VAL A 536 22.06 -13.09 20.29
CA VAL A 536 22.72 -14.34 20.66
C VAL A 536 24.20 -14.08 20.42
N ALA A 537 24.96 -13.83 21.49
CA ALA A 537 26.42 -13.87 21.43
C ALA A 537 26.81 -15.16 20.68
N PHE A 538 27.97 -15.12 19.97
CA PHE A 538 28.49 -16.26 19.20
C PHE A 538 28.16 -17.57 19.93
N ARG A 539 27.26 -18.37 19.34
CA ARG A 539 26.78 -19.61 19.97
C ARG A 539 27.86 -20.64 19.79
N GLU A 540 28.56 -20.92 20.87
CA GLU A 540 29.49 -22.04 20.91
C GLU A 540 28.69 -23.34 20.62
N PHE A 541 29.29 -24.20 19.81
CA PHE A 541 28.73 -25.50 19.48
C PHE A 541 28.74 -26.37 20.75
N LYS A 542 27.57 -26.71 21.27
CA LYS A 542 27.43 -27.46 22.52
C LYS A 542 27.17 -28.95 22.23
N VAL A 543 27.53 -29.80 23.17
CA VAL A 543 27.24 -31.25 23.11
C VAL A 543 25.73 -31.54 22.85
N GLY A 544 24.85 -30.68 23.37
CA GLY A 544 23.42 -30.76 23.10
C GLY A 544 23.00 -30.57 21.63
N ASP A 545 23.80 -29.85 20.82
CA ASP A 545 23.52 -29.68 19.40
C ASP A 545 23.77 -30.97 18.60
N LEU A 546 24.52 -31.93 19.20
CA LEU A 546 24.78 -33.26 18.70
C LEU A 546 23.81 -34.32 19.27
N PHE A 547 22.77 -33.93 19.99
CA PHE A 547 21.85 -34.87 20.67
C PHE A 547 21.35 -35.97 19.73
N TRP A 548 20.94 -35.65 18.52
CA TRP A 548 20.45 -36.63 17.55
C TRP A 548 21.52 -37.61 17.08
N ILE A 549 22.79 -37.21 17.04
CA ILE A 549 23.91 -38.08 16.71
C ILE A 549 24.16 -39.06 17.86
N TRP A 550 24.08 -38.59 19.09
CA TRP A 550 24.18 -39.44 20.27
C TRP A 550 23.03 -40.45 20.37
N CYS A 551 21.79 -40.02 20.03
CA CYS A 551 20.65 -40.91 19.94
C CYS A 551 20.87 -42.02 18.88
N LEU A 552 21.35 -41.64 17.69
CA LEU A 552 21.65 -42.60 16.62
C LEU A 552 22.72 -43.60 17.07
N LEU A 553 23.79 -43.12 17.67
CA LEU A 553 24.85 -43.98 18.22
C LEU A 553 24.30 -44.96 19.25
N GLY A 554 23.47 -44.47 20.17
CA GLY A 554 22.81 -45.31 21.19
C GLY A 554 21.96 -46.43 20.59
N ILE A 555 21.17 -46.08 19.54
CA ILE A 555 20.35 -47.07 18.81
C ILE A 555 21.24 -48.14 18.13
N CYS A 556 22.33 -47.70 17.46
CA CYS A 556 23.25 -48.66 16.83
C CYS A 556 23.94 -49.58 17.82
N LEU A 557 24.36 -49.05 18.98
CA LEU A 557 24.96 -49.88 20.05
C LEU A 557 23.96 -50.87 20.65
N LEU A 558 22.70 -50.46 20.81
CA LEU A 558 21.64 -51.32 21.30
C LEU A 558 21.34 -52.45 20.30
N LEU A 559 21.24 -52.15 19.03
CA LEU A 559 21.08 -53.15 17.98
C LEU A 559 22.26 -54.13 17.94
N SER A 560 23.50 -53.64 18.01
CA SER A 560 24.70 -54.47 18.06
C SER A 560 24.65 -55.43 19.28
N PHE A 561 24.25 -54.90 20.44
CA PHE A 561 24.10 -55.71 21.65
C PHE A 561 22.99 -56.79 21.51
N LEU A 562 21.88 -56.47 20.88
CA LEU A 562 20.81 -57.44 20.60
C LEU A 562 21.28 -58.53 19.66
N VAL A 563 21.99 -58.20 18.58
CA VAL A 563 22.58 -59.15 17.67
C VAL A 563 23.56 -60.07 18.40
N PHE A 564 24.44 -59.54 19.22
CA PHE A 564 25.35 -60.31 20.08
C PHE A 564 24.62 -61.27 21.00
N LEU A 565 23.54 -60.87 21.63
CA LEU A 565 22.70 -61.78 22.46
C LEU A 565 22.08 -62.88 21.63
N CYS A 566 21.59 -62.58 20.42
CA CYS A 566 21.06 -63.59 19.49
C CYS A 566 22.13 -64.61 19.11
N GLU A 567 23.34 -64.17 18.80
CA GLU A 567 24.45 -65.07 18.47
C GLU A 567 24.82 -65.97 19.64
N LEU A 568 24.86 -65.44 20.87
CA LEU A 568 25.08 -66.26 22.07
C LEU A 568 23.99 -67.32 22.29
N LEU A 569 22.72 -66.94 22.10
CA LEU A 569 21.60 -67.85 22.21
C LEU A 569 21.67 -68.97 21.15
N VAL A 570 21.94 -68.64 19.90
CA VAL A 570 22.11 -69.62 18.81
C VAL A 570 23.29 -70.54 19.11
N SER A 571 24.43 -70.01 19.57
CA SER A 571 25.61 -70.79 19.94
C SER A 571 25.31 -71.75 21.10
N PHE A 572 24.56 -71.25 22.10
CA PHE A 572 24.14 -72.13 23.23
C PHE A 572 23.18 -73.24 22.80
N TRP A 573 22.22 -72.93 21.92
CA TRP A 573 21.29 -73.87 21.35
C TRP A 573 22.01 -74.97 20.51
N MET A 574 22.92 -74.55 19.65
CA MET A 574 23.72 -75.49 18.85
C MET A 574 24.59 -76.42 19.72
N LYS A 575 25.20 -75.90 20.78
CA LYS A 575 25.95 -76.71 21.77
C LYS A 575 25.05 -77.66 22.53
N LYS A 576 23.78 -77.31 22.80
CA LYS A 576 22.81 -78.13 23.45
C LYS A 576 22.29 -79.28 22.55
N CYS A 577 22.05 -78.98 21.28
CA CYS A 577 21.66 -79.95 20.24
C CYS A 577 22.75 -80.93 19.92
N SER A 578 24.03 -80.52 19.94
CA SER A 578 25.17 -81.42 19.71
C SER A 578 25.53 -82.32 20.89
N ARG A 579 24.87 -82.11 22.06
CA ARG A 579 25.04 -82.98 23.29
C ARG A 579 23.92 -83.99 23.54
N THR A 580 22.96 -84.14 22.61
CA THR A 580 22.02 -85.26 22.70
C THR A 580 22.75 -86.52 22.21
N PRO A 581 23.01 -87.51 23.08
CA PRO A 581 23.63 -88.72 22.59
C PRO A 581 22.57 -89.52 21.82
N GLU A 582 22.97 -90.10 20.73
CA GLU A 582 22.27 -91.20 20.11
C GLU A 582 22.08 -92.34 21.16
N ASN A 583 20.83 -92.62 21.47
CA ASN A 583 20.40 -93.90 22.06
C ASN A 583 19.57 -94.63 21.05
#